data_c4ebf0b62171bc183c0e7ad615544acc
#
_entry.id   c4ebf0b62171bc183c0e7ad615544acc
#
_cell.length_a   1.000
_cell.length_b   1.000
_cell.length_c   1.000
_cell.angle_alpha   90.00
_cell.angle_beta   90.00
_cell.angle_gamma   90.00
#
_symmetry.space_group_name_H-M   'P 1'
#
loop_
_entity.id
_entity.type
_entity.pdbx_description
1 polymer ?
#
loop_
_entity_poly.entity_id
_entity_poly.type
_entity_poly.pdbx_seq_one_letter_code
_entity_poly.pdbx_strand_id
1 'polypeptide(L)'
;MFWRRDLVDWSVGSNAVRVLGRQSQDEDPTDFARQIGVYLLHDGARTIYAGRVSSPRLGARLAEHTKDRLSGRWDRFSWFGLRPVLSTGVLGEAGSNFGTDLVVATMEAILIEGLEPPQNRRQGDGMTGQEFTQAEDPSLQEQDLIATLLRQLQSRGR
;
A
#
# COMPACT_ATOMS: atom_id res chain seq x y z
N MET A 1 -1.42 -10.07 0.39
CA MET A 1 -1.40 -9.57 -1.02
C MET A 1 -0.32 -8.50 -1.15
N PHE A 2 0.53 -8.59 -2.18
CA PHE A 2 1.60 -7.62 -2.44
C PHE A 2 1.08 -6.47 -3.31
N TRP A 3 1.25 -5.25 -2.85
CA TRP A 3 1.02 -4.03 -3.60
C TRP A 3 2.30 -3.62 -4.33
N ARG A 4 2.18 -3.10 -5.53
CA ARG A 4 3.31 -2.73 -6.39
C ARG A 4 3.72 -1.29 -6.13
N ARG A 5 5.03 -1.06 -6.05
CA ARG A 5 5.59 0.27 -5.88
C ARG A 5 5.32 1.17 -7.08
N ASP A 6 5.38 0.64 -8.31
CA ASP A 6 5.23 1.40 -9.55
C ASP A 6 3.80 1.86 -9.86
N LEU A 7 2.80 1.42 -9.08
CA LEU A 7 1.41 1.88 -9.19
C LEU A 7 1.08 3.09 -8.27
N VAL A 8 2.08 3.65 -7.62
CA VAL A 8 1.96 4.83 -6.74
C VAL A 8 2.81 5.96 -7.30
N ASP A 9 2.26 7.17 -7.38
CA ASP A 9 3.01 8.35 -7.77
C ASP A 9 3.87 8.87 -6.61
N TRP A 10 5.16 8.61 -6.68
CA TRP A 10 6.15 9.08 -5.70
C TRP A 10 6.78 10.42 -6.06
N SER A 11 6.45 11.00 -7.22
CA SER A 11 7.00 12.29 -7.68
C SER A 11 6.42 13.48 -6.94
N VAL A 12 5.24 13.31 -6.34
CA VAL A 12 4.57 14.32 -5.51
C VAL A 12 5.24 14.46 -4.14
N GLY A 13 4.95 15.53 -3.41
CA GLY A 13 5.43 15.71 -2.04
C GLY A 13 4.95 14.57 -1.13
N SER A 14 5.76 14.15 -0.16
CA SER A 14 5.48 12.97 0.67
C SER A 14 4.10 12.98 1.34
N ASN A 15 3.55 14.15 1.67
CA ASN A 15 2.21 14.30 2.25
C ASN A 15 1.08 14.26 1.19
N ALA A 16 1.41 14.34 -0.09
CA ALA A 16 0.46 14.29 -1.20
C ALA A 16 0.43 12.91 -1.90
N VAL A 17 1.28 11.98 -1.48
CA VAL A 17 1.26 10.59 -1.98
C VAL A 17 -0.09 9.96 -1.65
N ARG A 18 -0.69 9.32 -2.64
CA ARG A 18 -1.91 8.51 -2.50
C ARG A 18 -1.57 7.03 -2.57
N VAL A 19 -2.23 6.25 -1.73
CA VAL A 19 -2.10 4.79 -1.67
C VAL A 19 -3.49 4.22 -1.92
N LEU A 20 -3.83 4.01 -3.20
CA LEU A 20 -5.18 3.74 -3.65
C LEU A 20 -5.51 2.25 -3.69
N GLY A 21 -6.68 1.87 -3.21
CA GLY A 21 -7.17 0.50 -3.28
C GLY A 21 -8.69 0.42 -3.24
N ARG A 22 -9.24 -0.68 -3.73
CA ARG A 22 -10.68 -0.96 -3.79
C ARG A 22 -10.99 -2.42 -3.47
N GLN A 23 -12.19 -2.71 -3.04
CA GLN A 23 -12.66 -4.09 -2.84
C GLN A 23 -13.25 -4.69 -4.13
N SER A 24 -13.90 -3.86 -4.94
CA SER A 24 -14.46 -4.22 -6.25
C SER A 24 -13.94 -3.30 -7.34
N GLN A 25 -13.92 -3.77 -8.59
CA GLN A 25 -13.52 -2.96 -9.76
C GLN A 25 -14.49 -1.80 -10.03
N ASP A 26 -15.74 -1.94 -9.62
CA ASP A 26 -16.80 -0.96 -9.86
C ASP A 26 -16.84 0.14 -8.76
N GLU A 27 -16.01 0.03 -7.72
CA GLU A 27 -15.96 0.99 -6.63
C GLU A 27 -14.86 2.04 -6.85
N ASP A 28 -15.15 3.27 -6.42
CA ASP A 28 -14.14 4.33 -6.34
C ASP A 28 -13.03 3.91 -5.35
N PRO A 29 -11.76 4.13 -5.69
CA PRO A 29 -10.68 3.74 -4.80
C PRO A 29 -10.65 4.58 -3.53
N THR A 30 -10.44 3.91 -2.39
CA THR A 30 -10.12 4.53 -1.11
C THR A 30 -8.64 4.86 -1.04
N ASP A 31 -8.29 6.04 -0.50
CA ASP A 31 -6.90 6.42 -0.24
C ASP A 31 -6.45 5.99 1.17
N PHE A 32 -5.50 5.08 1.22
CA PHE A 32 -4.90 4.54 2.45
C PHE A 32 -3.65 5.29 2.91
N ALA A 33 -3.26 6.39 2.27
CA ALA A 33 -2.05 7.15 2.65
C ALA A 33 -2.06 7.61 4.11
N ARG A 34 -3.24 7.81 4.69
CA ARG A 34 -3.42 8.19 6.10
C ARG A 34 -3.71 6.99 7.02
N GLN A 35 -3.35 5.78 6.62
CA GLN A 35 -3.50 4.60 7.47
C GLN A 35 -2.50 4.61 8.62
N ILE A 36 -2.88 3.94 9.71
CA ILE A 36 -2.05 3.62 10.89
C ILE A 36 -1.92 2.11 10.95
N GLY A 37 -0.75 1.59 11.29
CA GLY A 37 -0.55 0.15 11.40
C GLY A 37 0.87 -0.29 11.13
N VAL A 38 1.03 -1.48 10.58
CA VAL A 38 2.32 -2.04 10.17
C VAL A 38 2.39 -2.20 8.65
N TYR A 39 3.59 -2.18 8.12
CA TYR A 39 3.84 -2.42 6.70
C TYR A 39 5.12 -3.22 6.51
N LEU A 40 5.17 -3.93 5.41
CA LEU A 40 6.31 -4.73 4.98
C LEU A 40 6.77 -4.21 3.61
N LEU A 41 8.10 -4.16 3.40
CA LEU A 41 8.68 -3.90 2.08
C LEU A 41 9.30 -5.19 1.56
N HIS A 42 9.13 -5.45 0.27
CA HIS A 42 9.56 -6.68 -0.38
C HIS A 42 10.45 -6.39 -1.59
N ASP A 43 11.43 -7.27 -1.79
CA ASP A 43 12.19 -7.43 -3.02
C ASP A 43 11.69 -8.72 -3.70
N GLY A 44 10.86 -8.57 -4.72
CA GLY A 44 10.07 -9.67 -5.27
C GLY A 44 9.14 -10.29 -4.22
N ALA A 45 9.35 -11.56 -3.90
CA ALA A 45 8.60 -12.29 -2.85
C ALA A 45 9.26 -12.21 -1.47
N ARG A 46 10.48 -11.66 -1.36
CA ARG A 46 11.24 -11.65 -0.11
C ARG A 46 10.93 -10.39 0.71
N THR A 47 10.46 -10.56 1.93
CA THR A 47 10.36 -9.44 2.89
C THR A 47 11.75 -8.98 3.32
N ILE A 48 12.07 -7.70 3.09
CA ILE A 48 13.37 -7.10 3.43
C ILE A 48 13.28 -6.07 4.56
N TYR A 49 12.08 -5.60 4.88
CA TYR A 49 11.88 -4.62 5.93
C TYR A 49 10.46 -4.70 6.50
N ALA A 50 10.35 -4.54 7.80
CA ALA A 50 9.08 -4.36 8.50
C ALA A 50 9.11 -3.02 9.25
N GLY A 51 8.04 -2.25 9.14
CA GLY A 51 7.91 -0.95 9.78
C GLY A 51 6.54 -0.72 10.38
N ARG A 52 6.41 0.32 11.18
CA ARG A 52 5.13 0.74 11.76
C ARG A 52 4.89 2.22 11.53
N VAL A 53 3.63 2.59 11.50
CA VAL A 53 3.15 3.97 11.56
C VAL A 53 2.12 4.10 12.69
N SER A 54 2.40 4.94 13.66
CA SER A 54 1.55 5.20 14.85
C SER A 54 0.73 6.48 14.72
N SER A 55 0.88 7.21 13.63
CA SER A 55 0.11 8.39 13.27
C SER A 55 -0.38 8.27 11.82
N PRO A 56 -1.43 8.99 11.38
CA PRO A 56 -2.01 8.87 10.03
C PRO A 56 -1.08 9.31 8.90
N ARG A 57 -0.07 8.47 8.53
CA ARG A 57 0.99 8.84 7.58
C ARG A 57 1.62 7.68 6.79
N LEU A 58 0.91 6.59 6.54
CA LEU A 58 1.46 5.44 5.81
C LEU A 58 2.09 5.84 4.47
N GLY A 59 1.37 6.63 3.64
CA GLY A 59 1.88 7.08 2.33
C GLY A 59 3.17 7.90 2.46
N ALA A 60 3.23 8.85 3.41
CA ALA A 60 4.43 9.64 3.67
C ALA A 60 5.59 8.74 4.13
N ARG A 61 5.33 7.73 4.96
CA ARG A 61 6.36 6.81 5.44
C ARG A 61 6.92 5.93 4.31
N LEU A 62 6.06 5.42 3.43
CA LEU A 62 6.49 4.70 2.24
C LEU A 62 7.30 5.60 1.30
N ALA A 63 6.87 6.86 1.10
CA ALA A 63 7.61 7.85 0.31
C ALA A 63 9.02 8.15 0.86
N GLU A 64 9.20 8.17 2.19
CA GLU A 64 10.52 8.28 2.81
C GLU A 64 11.46 7.15 2.36
N HIS A 65 10.96 5.92 2.26
CA HIS A 65 11.73 4.75 1.81
C HIS A 65 12.10 4.75 0.32
N THR A 66 11.50 5.63 -0.48
CA THR A 66 11.96 5.83 -1.85
C THR A 66 13.24 6.67 -1.95
N LYS A 67 13.63 7.35 -0.85
CA LYS A 67 14.74 8.31 -0.78
C LYS A 67 15.82 7.96 0.26
N ASP A 68 15.53 7.00 1.15
CA ASP A 68 16.45 6.58 2.20
C ASP A 68 17.35 5.41 1.76
N ARG A 69 18.02 4.75 2.74
CA ARG A 69 18.91 3.60 2.52
C ARG A 69 18.21 2.39 1.84
N LEU A 70 16.88 2.35 1.82
CA LEU A 70 16.08 1.30 1.17
C LEU A 70 15.69 1.68 -0.27
N SER A 71 16.05 2.88 -0.73
CA SER A 71 15.77 3.32 -2.10
C SER A 71 16.32 2.34 -3.13
N GLY A 72 15.46 1.90 -4.06
CA GLY A 72 15.80 0.93 -5.10
C GLY A 72 15.95 -0.52 -4.64
N ARG A 73 15.69 -0.82 -3.36
CA ARG A 73 15.83 -2.16 -2.80
C ARG A 73 14.51 -2.91 -2.62
N TRP A 74 13.38 -2.26 -2.91
CA TRP A 74 12.05 -2.85 -2.81
C TRP A 74 11.22 -2.47 -4.03
N ASP A 75 10.38 -3.38 -4.47
CA ASP A 75 9.47 -3.23 -5.61
C ASP A 75 8.00 -3.42 -5.22
N ARG A 76 7.76 -3.99 -4.03
CA ARG A 76 6.43 -4.29 -3.50
C ARG A 76 6.33 -3.95 -2.02
N PHE A 77 5.10 -3.78 -1.56
CA PHE A 77 4.80 -3.58 -0.15
C PHE A 77 3.47 -4.23 0.23
N SER A 78 3.34 -4.59 1.49
CA SER A 78 2.09 -5.01 2.13
C SER A 78 1.85 -4.12 3.34
N TRP A 79 0.60 -3.95 3.73
CA TRP A 79 0.26 -3.19 4.93
C TRP A 79 -0.96 -3.77 5.63
N PHE A 80 -1.02 -3.58 6.95
CA PHE A 80 -2.09 -3.98 7.84
C PHE A 80 -2.52 -2.76 8.62
N GLY A 81 -3.72 -2.27 8.35
CA GLY A 81 -4.22 -1.00 8.85
C GLY A 81 -5.24 -1.17 9.97
N LEU A 82 -5.27 -0.21 10.87
CA LEU A 82 -6.18 -0.16 12.03
C LEU A 82 -7.37 0.77 11.83
N ARG A 83 -7.35 1.62 10.80
CA ARG A 83 -8.45 2.54 10.47
C ARG A 83 -9.41 1.84 9.51
N PRO A 84 -10.69 1.65 9.89
CA PRO A 84 -11.69 1.05 9.02
C PRO A 84 -12.02 1.96 7.82
N VAL A 85 -12.48 1.39 6.73
CA VAL A 85 -13.10 2.14 5.64
C VAL A 85 -14.58 2.30 5.96
N LEU A 86 -15.05 3.54 5.97
CA LEU A 86 -16.44 3.88 6.19
C LEU A 86 -17.26 3.67 4.90
N SER A 87 -18.58 3.62 5.01
CA SER A 87 -19.49 3.53 3.87
C SER A 87 -19.35 4.66 2.85
N THR A 88 -18.72 5.76 3.25
CA THR A 88 -18.38 6.91 2.39
C THR A 88 -17.08 6.72 1.59
N GLY A 89 -16.39 5.59 1.72
CA GLY A 89 -15.12 5.32 1.06
C GLY A 89 -13.91 6.01 1.71
N VAL A 90 -14.06 6.65 2.87
CA VAL A 90 -12.96 7.31 3.59
C VAL A 90 -12.54 6.52 4.83
N LEU A 91 -11.31 6.76 5.30
CA LEU A 91 -10.81 6.13 6.53
C LEU A 91 -11.47 6.74 7.77
N GLY A 92 -12.06 5.87 8.60
CA GLY A 92 -12.56 6.22 9.93
C GLY A 92 -11.44 6.36 10.96
N GLU A 93 -11.79 6.54 12.22
CA GLU A 93 -10.82 6.57 13.33
C GLU A 93 -10.39 5.13 13.69
N ALA A 94 -9.14 4.99 14.14
CA ALA A 94 -8.64 3.71 14.63
C ALA A 94 -9.36 3.33 15.93
N GLY A 95 -9.80 2.09 16.03
CA GLY A 95 -10.36 1.56 17.28
C GLY A 95 -9.31 1.58 18.41
N SER A 96 -9.75 1.78 19.63
CA SER A 96 -8.88 1.85 20.81
C SER A 96 -8.86 0.56 21.65
N ASN A 97 -9.86 -0.32 21.46
CA ASN A 97 -10.00 -1.56 22.23
C ASN A 97 -10.04 -2.77 21.27
N PHE A 98 -8.96 -3.54 21.29
CA PHE A 98 -8.87 -4.80 20.54
C PHE A 98 -8.85 -5.97 21.54
N GLY A 99 -9.74 -6.95 21.34
CA GLY A 99 -9.70 -8.19 22.12
C GLY A 99 -8.40 -8.97 21.88
N THR A 100 -7.96 -9.72 22.88
CA THR A 100 -6.72 -10.51 22.81
C THR A 100 -6.72 -11.45 21.60
N ASP A 101 -7.85 -12.10 21.31
CA ASP A 101 -7.97 -13.04 20.20
C ASP A 101 -7.75 -12.36 18.85
N LEU A 102 -8.29 -11.14 18.67
CA LEU A 102 -8.08 -10.36 17.45
C LEU A 102 -6.61 -9.95 17.28
N VAL A 103 -5.96 -9.56 18.38
CA VAL A 103 -4.53 -9.20 18.35
C VAL A 103 -3.69 -10.41 17.95
N VAL A 104 -3.92 -11.57 18.56
CA VAL A 104 -3.17 -12.81 18.25
C VAL A 104 -3.41 -13.24 16.81
N ALA A 105 -4.66 -13.25 16.31
CA ALA A 105 -4.99 -13.59 14.95
C ALA A 105 -4.34 -12.62 13.94
N THR A 106 -4.31 -11.32 14.26
CA THR A 106 -3.64 -10.32 13.43
C THR A 106 -2.13 -10.54 13.38
N MET A 107 -1.49 -10.85 14.52
CA MET A 107 -0.06 -11.16 14.57
C MET A 107 0.28 -12.40 13.73
N GLU A 108 -0.53 -13.45 13.82
CA GLU A 108 -0.37 -14.66 13.01
C GLU A 108 -0.49 -14.35 11.51
N ALA A 109 -1.52 -13.61 11.11
CA ALA A 109 -1.73 -13.22 9.71
C ALA A 109 -0.55 -12.40 9.16
N ILE A 110 -0.03 -11.45 9.92
CA ILE A 110 1.16 -10.65 9.54
C ILE A 110 2.38 -11.55 9.35
N LEU A 111 2.59 -12.53 10.23
CA LEU A 111 3.70 -13.47 10.13
C LEU A 111 3.56 -14.39 8.91
N ILE A 112 2.36 -14.86 8.62
CA ILE A 112 2.07 -15.69 7.44
C ILE A 112 2.34 -14.89 6.16
N GLU A 113 1.79 -13.68 6.05
CA GLU A 113 1.99 -12.82 4.88
C GLU A 113 3.45 -12.35 4.74
N GLY A 114 4.14 -12.10 5.84
CA GLY A 114 5.52 -11.59 5.83
C GLY A 114 6.58 -12.65 5.58
N LEU A 115 6.35 -13.88 6.02
CA LEU A 115 7.32 -14.98 5.96
C LEU A 115 6.98 -16.03 4.91
N GLU A 116 5.73 -16.08 4.44
CA GLU A 116 5.20 -17.11 3.51
C GLU A 116 5.65 -18.53 3.89
N PRO A 117 5.38 -19.00 5.13
CA PRO A 117 5.91 -20.28 5.58
C PRO A 117 5.35 -21.42 4.73
N PRO A 118 6.17 -22.34 4.18
CA PRO A 118 5.74 -23.33 3.18
C PRO A 118 4.74 -24.36 3.72
N GLN A 119 4.56 -24.45 5.04
CA GLN A 119 3.60 -25.34 5.67
C GLN A 119 2.24 -24.68 5.94
N ASN A 120 2.13 -23.35 5.87
CA ASN A 120 0.88 -22.66 5.96
C ASN A 120 0.15 -22.74 4.61
N ARG A 121 -0.78 -23.71 4.50
CA ARG A 121 -1.58 -23.95 3.28
C ARG A 121 -2.79 -23.02 3.14
N ARG A 122 -3.09 -22.23 4.15
CA ARG A 122 -4.19 -21.27 4.19
C ARG A 122 -3.67 -19.91 4.62
N GLN A 123 -4.16 -18.87 3.99
CA GLN A 123 -4.08 -17.51 4.54
C GLN A 123 -4.73 -17.51 5.92
N GLY A 124 -4.19 -16.74 6.87
CA GLY A 124 -4.60 -16.78 8.27
C GLY A 124 -6.10 -16.74 8.49
N ASP A 125 -6.71 -17.89 8.79
CA ASP A 125 -8.15 -18.12 8.88
C ASP A 125 -8.83 -17.34 10.04
N GLY A 126 -8.08 -16.62 10.88
CA GLY A 126 -8.59 -15.91 12.06
C GLY A 126 -8.70 -14.39 11.90
N MET A 127 -8.23 -13.81 10.79
CA MET A 127 -8.29 -12.37 10.60
C MET A 127 -9.60 -11.97 9.89
N THR A 128 -10.46 -11.23 10.59
CA THR A 128 -11.68 -10.62 10.03
C THR A 128 -11.38 -9.28 9.33
N GLY A 129 -10.22 -9.15 8.73
CA GLY A 129 -9.81 -7.94 8.03
C GLY A 129 -10.46 -7.81 6.66
N GLN A 130 -10.73 -6.57 6.24
CA GLN A 130 -11.13 -6.29 4.87
C GLN A 130 -9.89 -6.26 3.98
N GLU A 131 -9.94 -7.00 2.86
CA GLU A 131 -8.90 -6.99 1.85
C GLU A 131 -9.21 -5.97 0.76
N PHE A 132 -8.16 -5.27 0.31
CA PHE A 132 -8.26 -4.29 -0.76
C PHE A 132 -7.25 -4.61 -1.85
N THR A 133 -7.69 -4.58 -3.10
CA THR A 133 -6.83 -4.64 -4.27
C THR A 133 -6.29 -3.26 -4.57
N GLN A 134 -5.00 -3.18 -4.89
CA GLN A 134 -4.37 -1.91 -5.27
C GLN A 134 -4.99 -1.35 -6.54
N ALA A 135 -5.22 -0.04 -6.54
CA ALA A 135 -5.54 0.74 -7.74
C ALA A 135 -4.33 1.59 -8.13
N GLU A 136 -4.11 1.72 -9.44
CA GLU A 136 -3.10 2.61 -9.99
C GLU A 136 -3.46 4.07 -9.71
N ASP A 137 -2.46 4.89 -9.39
CA ASP A 137 -2.67 6.33 -9.26
C ASP A 137 -2.92 6.96 -10.65
N PRO A 138 -4.07 7.60 -10.88
CA PRO A 138 -4.41 8.20 -12.18
C PRO A 138 -3.38 9.20 -12.72
N SER A 139 -2.63 9.86 -11.84
CA SER A 139 -1.57 10.80 -12.25
C SER A 139 -0.45 10.13 -13.06
N LEU A 140 -0.21 8.84 -12.89
CA LEU A 140 0.78 8.09 -13.67
C LEU A 140 0.38 7.99 -15.15
N GLN A 141 -0.90 7.74 -15.42
CA GLN A 141 -1.43 7.67 -16.79
C GLN A 141 -1.36 9.04 -17.48
N GLU A 142 -1.66 10.11 -16.76
CA GLU A 142 -1.53 11.48 -17.28
C GLU A 142 -0.07 11.83 -17.61
N GLN A 143 0.88 11.45 -16.76
CA GLN A 143 2.32 11.66 -16.99
C GLN A 143 2.81 10.89 -18.23
N ASP A 144 2.39 9.64 -18.42
CA ASP A 144 2.73 8.83 -19.59
C ASP A 144 2.15 9.39 -20.89
N LEU A 145 0.92 9.90 -20.84
CA LEU A 145 0.29 10.56 -21.98
C LEU A 145 1.06 11.83 -22.39
N ILE A 146 1.37 12.70 -21.42
CA ILE A 146 2.14 13.92 -21.65
C ILE A 146 3.52 13.59 -22.22
N ALA A 147 4.23 12.61 -21.65
CA ALA A 147 5.54 12.19 -22.13
C ALA A 147 5.49 11.65 -23.58
N THR A 148 4.41 10.96 -23.92
CA THR A 148 4.19 10.43 -25.28
C THR A 148 3.91 11.55 -26.28
N LEU A 149 3.06 12.51 -25.92
CA LEU A 149 2.76 13.69 -26.76
C LEU A 149 4.00 14.54 -27.02
N LEU A 150 4.82 14.79 -25.98
CA LEU A 150 6.07 15.54 -26.12
C LEU A 150 7.05 14.84 -27.09
N ARG A 151 7.19 13.51 -27.01
CA ARG A 151 8.03 12.74 -27.95
C ARG A 151 7.53 12.86 -29.39
N GLN A 152 6.22 12.80 -29.61
CA GLN A 152 5.64 12.96 -30.93
C GLN A 152 5.85 14.36 -31.53
N LEU A 153 5.74 15.41 -30.73
CA LEU A 153 6.01 16.79 -31.16
C LEU A 153 7.47 16.99 -31.53
N GLN A 154 8.41 16.44 -30.75
CA GLN A 154 9.84 16.52 -31.06
C GLN A 154 10.23 15.76 -32.34
N SER A 155 9.54 14.66 -32.64
CA SER A 155 9.78 13.88 -33.88
C SER A 155 9.24 14.55 -35.13
N ARG A 156 8.23 15.43 -35.04
CA ARG A 156 7.63 16.18 -36.16
C ARG A 156 8.35 17.51 -36.45
N GLY A 157 9.21 17.97 -35.52
CA GLY A 157 9.96 19.23 -35.67
C GLY A 157 11.34 19.05 -36.32
N ARG A 158 11.68 17.85 -36.77
CA ARG A 158 12.87 17.55 -37.59
C ARG A 158 12.47 17.23 -39.04
#